data_055cd10004b116fa3ddb2ae20fb6df80
#
_entry.id   055cd10004b116fa3ddb2ae20fb6df80
#
_cell.length_a   1.000
_cell.length_b   1.000
_cell.length_c   1.000
_cell.angle_alpha   90.00
_cell.angle_beta   90.00
_cell.angle_gamma   90.00
#
_symmetry.space_group_name_H-M   'P 1'
#
loop_
_entity.id
_entity.type
_entity.pdbx_description
1 polymer ?
#
loop_
_entity_poly.entity_id
_entity_poly.type
_entity_poly.pdbx_seq_one_letter_code
_entity_poly.pdbx_strand_id
1 'polypeptide(L)'
;MLEEHINSSNLTKKAKTSDKSLIYLHTEAYFKIIYHSLCYANKQRDKNNWLEVMGFISGTVSQDKTKTYEIINITKAWPISHGNSVSVTIDDYGKSLNKIMTDLSKTNSTILGWYHSHPSYGLFMSQTDFETQKSYQKMYDKAVALVFDHTIWSSINTGIEAYRLLPDFRTFEKIPIQASNGFEMNLNIPLYHLFMNKIDDNIIIEELDI
;
A
#
# COMPACT_ATOMS: atom_id res chain seq x y z
N MET A 1 6.29 -36.44 -54.76
CA MET A 1 7.09 -36.09 -53.58
C MET A 1 7.15 -34.58 -53.54
N LEU A 2 6.32 -33.97 -52.74
CA LEU A 2 6.28 -32.52 -52.49
C LEU A 2 6.67 -32.35 -51.03
N GLU A 3 7.84 -31.75 -50.80
CA GLU A 3 8.33 -31.41 -49.47
C GLU A 3 7.62 -30.12 -49.00
N GLU A 4 6.83 -30.23 -47.94
CA GLU A 4 6.26 -29.08 -47.26
C GLU A 4 7.31 -28.46 -46.33
N HIS A 5 7.78 -27.27 -46.71
CA HIS A 5 8.56 -26.42 -45.82
C HIS A 5 7.68 -25.86 -44.71
N ILE A 6 7.81 -26.43 -43.50
CA ILE A 6 7.23 -25.85 -42.28
C ILE A 6 8.10 -24.67 -41.87
N ASN A 7 7.56 -23.48 -42.09
CA ASN A 7 8.18 -22.22 -41.69
C ASN A 7 7.88 -21.96 -40.19
N SER A 8 8.79 -22.37 -39.33
CA SER A 8 8.73 -22.09 -37.89
C SER A 8 9.11 -20.65 -37.63
N SER A 9 8.13 -19.75 -37.72
CA SER A 9 8.29 -18.38 -37.23
C SER A 9 8.39 -18.40 -35.71
N ASN A 10 9.63 -18.27 -35.21
CA ASN A 10 9.96 -18.04 -33.84
C ASN A 10 9.29 -16.76 -33.31
N LEU A 11 8.14 -16.89 -32.70
CA LEU A 11 7.55 -15.88 -31.80
C LEU A 11 8.35 -15.89 -30.51
N THR A 12 9.51 -15.26 -30.50
CA THR A 12 10.16 -14.83 -29.27
C THR A 12 9.27 -13.76 -28.66
N LYS A 13 8.38 -14.15 -27.75
CA LYS A 13 7.78 -13.22 -26.80
C LYS A 13 8.93 -12.60 -26.00
N LYS A 14 9.32 -11.36 -26.37
CA LYS A 14 10.15 -10.52 -25.51
C LYS A 14 9.49 -10.53 -24.14
N ALA A 15 10.16 -11.10 -23.14
CA ALA A 15 9.79 -10.89 -21.74
C ALA A 15 9.75 -9.37 -21.55
N LYS A 16 8.58 -8.83 -21.19
CA LYS A 16 8.41 -7.43 -20.84
C LYS A 16 9.39 -7.19 -19.70
N THR A 17 10.43 -6.40 -19.93
CA THR A 17 11.29 -5.89 -18.86
C THR A 17 10.36 -5.24 -17.85
N SER A 18 10.48 -5.57 -16.57
CA SER A 18 9.70 -4.89 -15.52
C SER A 18 9.96 -3.40 -15.67
N ASP A 19 8.92 -2.65 -16.02
CA ASP A 19 9.03 -1.20 -16.09
C ASP A 19 9.40 -0.76 -14.65
N LYS A 20 10.54 -0.09 -14.50
CA LYS A 20 10.95 0.41 -13.18
C LYS A 20 9.83 1.30 -12.64
N SER A 21 9.36 1.03 -11.44
CA SER A 21 8.32 1.81 -10.80
C SER A 21 8.89 2.64 -9.66
N LEU A 22 8.30 3.81 -9.42
CA LEU A 22 8.61 4.69 -8.30
C LEU A 22 7.30 5.17 -7.67
N ILE A 23 7.19 5.04 -6.37
CA ILE A 23 6.03 5.53 -5.61
C ILE A 23 6.36 6.91 -5.04
N TYR A 24 5.48 7.88 -5.31
CA TYR A 24 5.36 9.11 -4.53
C TYR A 24 4.22 8.95 -3.53
N LEU A 25 4.57 8.90 -2.24
CA LEU A 25 3.61 8.79 -1.15
C LEU A 25 3.34 10.18 -0.57
N HIS A 26 2.08 10.61 -0.61
CA HIS A 26 1.65 11.90 -0.09
C HIS A 26 1.53 11.88 1.43
N THR A 27 1.76 13.03 2.05
CA THR A 27 1.73 13.24 3.49
C THR A 27 0.42 12.74 4.11
N GLU A 28 -0.72 13.09 3.53
CA GLU A 28 -2.05 12.66 3.99
C GLU A 28 -2.16 11.14 4.05
N ALA A 29 -1.78 10.45 2.96
CA ALA A 29 -1.84 8.99 2.89
C ALA A 29 -0.91 8.35 3.92
N TYR A 30 0.33 8.85 4.02
CA TYR A 30 1.32 8.33 4.96
C TYR A 30 0.89 8.50 6.41
N PHE A 31 0.46 9.69 6.80
CA PHE A 31 0.02 9.96 8.17
C PHE A 31 -1.24 9.16 8.54
N LYS A 32 -2.14 8.96 7.60
CA LYS A 32 -3.34 8.14 7.84
C LYS A 32 -3.00 6.67 8.06
N ILE A 33 -2.02 6.12 7.33
CA ILE A 33 -1.49 4.76 7.55
C ILE A 33 -0.88 4.63 8.95
N ILE A 34 -0.01 5.58 9.34
CA ILE A 34 0.64 5.58 10.65
C ILE A 34 -0.42 5.68 11.76
N TYR A 35 -1.30 6.65 11.68
CA TYR A 35 -2.32 6.87 12.70
C TYR A 35 -3.22 5.64 12.87
N HIS A 36 -3.70 5.08 11.76
CA HIS A 36 -4.47 3.83 11.79
C HIS A 36 -3.72 2.70 12.49
N SER A 37 -2.45 2.52 12.17
CA SER A 37 -1.61 1.49 12.80
C SER A 37 -1.42 1.75 14.30
N LEU A 38 -1.16 2.99 14.70
CA LEU A 38 -0.96 3.37 16.10
C LEU A 38 -2.25 3.27 16.94
N CYS A 39 -3.42 3.42 16.34
CA CYS A 39 -4.70 3.19 17.04
C CYS A 39 -4.81 1.76 17.57
N TYR A 40 -4.20 0.78 16.91
CA TYR A 40 -4.33 -0.64 17.25
C TYR A 40 -3.05 -1.28 17.77
N ALA A 41 -1.90 -0.66 17.56
CA ALA A 41 -0.61 -1.14 18.05
C ALA A 41 0.32 0.03 18.37
N ASN A 42 0.54 0.31 19.65
CA ASN A 42 1.43 1.36 20.12
C ASN A 42 2.02 1.02 21.50
N LYS A 43 3.01 1.81 21.96
CA LYS A 43 3.73 1.55 23.21
C LYS A 43 2.90 1.68 24.48
N GLN A 44 1.71 2.28 24.44
CA GLN A 44 0.82 2.39 25.60
C GLN A 44 -0.09 1.18 25.77
N ARG A 45 -0.20 0.33 24.73
CA ARG A 45 -0.97 -0.92 24.72
C ARG A 45 -0.09 -2.10 25.09
N ASP A 46 -0.65 -3.07 25.80
CA ASP A 46 0.00 -4.38 25.96
C ASP A 46 0.27 -4.98 24.58
N LYS A 47 1.51 -5.41 24.35
CA LYS A 47 1.96 -5.98 23.09
C LYS A 47 1.14 -7.20 22.65
N ASN A 48 0.64 -7.98 23.63
CA ASN A 48 -0.22 -9.14 23.34
C ASN A 48 -1.58 -8.75 22.75
N ASN A 49 -1.98 -7.48 22.88
CA ASN A 49 -3.22 -6.93 22.34
C ASN A 49 -3.00 -6.11 21.07
N TRP A 50 -1.80 -6.10 20.52
CA TRP A 50 -1.54 -5.43 19.26
C TRP A 50 -2.24 -6.16 18.11
N LEU A 51 -2.91 -5.37 17.27
CA LEU A 51 -3.62 -5.86 16.11
C LEU A 51 -3.03 -5.27 14.84
N GLU A 52 -3.06 -6.06 13.79
CA GLU A 52 -2.77 -5.58 12.44
C GLU A 52 -3.93 -4.73 11.94
N VAL A 53 -3.64 -3.79 11.07
CA VAL A 53 -4.64 -2.99 10.38
C VAL A 53 -4.51 -3.18 8.89
N MET A 54 -5.60 -2.96 8.17
CA MET A 54 -5.66 -3.02 6.71
C MET A 54 -6.50 -1.89 6.16
N GLY A 55 -6.12 -1.38 4.99
CA GLY A 55 -6.89 -0.39 4.26
C GLY A 55 -6.52 -0.33 2.78
N PHE A 56 -7.27 0.46 2.00
CA PHE A 56 -6.96 0.72 0.60
C PHE A 56 -6.06 1.94 0.45
N ILE A 57 -5.37 2.00 -0.68
CA ILE A 57 -4.64 3.18 -1.14
C ILE A 57 -5.15 3.60 -2.50
N SER A 58 -5.22 4.90 -2.74
CA SER A 58 -5.70 5.47 -4.00
C SER A 58 -4.85 6.64 -4.49
N GLY A 59 -4.98 6.91 -5.79
CA GLY A 59 -4.22 7.96 -6.45
C GLY A 59 -4.16 7.75 -7.95
N THR A 60 -3.04 8.09 -8.58
CA THR A 60 -2.86 8.04 -10.04
C THR A 60 -1.61 7.29 -10.44
N VAL A 61 -1.61 6.73 -11.64
CA VAL A 61 -0.43 6.15 -12.29
C VAL A 61 -0.15 6.92 -13.57
N SER A 62 1.10 7.27 -13.78
CA SER A 62 1.58 7.96 -14.98
C SER A 62 2.94 7.42 -15.40
N GLN A 63 3.40 7.82 -16.57
CA GLN A 63 4.79 7.60 -16.98
C GLN A 63 5.59 8.87 -16.72
N ASP A 64 6.85 8.72 -16.36
CA ASP A 64 7.77 9.85 -16.31
C ASP A 64 7.97 10.46 -17.71
N LYS A 65 8.53 11.66 -17.79
CA LYS A 65 8.74 12.39 -19.06
C LYS A 65 9.60 11.61 -20.05
N THR A 66 10.50 10.77 -19.57
CA THR A 66 11.39 9.92 -20.40
C THR A 66 10.75 8.59 -20.75
N LYS A 67 9.59 8.25 -20.18
CA LYS A 67 8.92 6.94 -20.28
C LYS A 67 9.79 5.77 -19.78
N THR A 68 10.71 6.07 -18.87
CA THR A 68 11.64 5.10 -18.30
C THR A 68 11.08 4.49 -17.01
N TYR A 69 10.27 5.26 -16.27
CA TYR A 69 9.69 4.87 -15.00
C TYR A 69 8.17 5.00 -15.02
N GLU A 70 7.51 4.04 -14.40
CA GLU A 70 6.11 4.19 -13.99
C GLU A 70 6.08 4.96 -12.67
N ILE A 71 5.34 6.05 -12.64
CA ILE A 71 5.15 6.89 -11.46
C ILE A 71 3.80 6.56 -10.84
N ILE A 72 3.81 6.13 -9.60
CA ILE A 72 2.63 5.80 -8.80
C ILE A 72 2.47 6.87 -7.73
N ASN A 73 1.49 7.76 -7.89
CA ASN A 73 1.21 8.79 -6.90
C ASN A 73 0.12 8.30 -5.95
N ILE A 74 0.48 7.94 -4.72
CA ILE A 74 -0.47 7.54 -3.67
C ILE A 74 -0.87 8.80 -2.90
N THR A 75 -2.10 9.26 -3.11
CA THR A 75 -2.59 10.52 -2.54
C THR A 75 -3.44 10.32 -1.30
N LYS A 76 -4.15 9.18 -1.18
CA LYS A 76 -5.03 8.88 -0.04
C LYS A 76 -4.87 7.45 0.44
N ALA A 77 -5.07 7.28 1.74
CA ALA A 77 -5.24 5.99 2.41
C ALA A 77 -6.64 5.92 3.04
N TRP A 78 -7.26 4.75 2.96
CA TRP A 78 -8.62 4.48 3.40
C TRP A 78 -8.59 3.33 4.42
N PRO A 79 -8.62 3.62 5.72
CA PRO A 79 -8.72 2.60 6.77
C PRO A 79 -9.99 1.74 6.58
N ILE A 80 -9.85 0.43 6.70
CA ILE A 80 -10.95 -0.51 6.47
C ILE A 80 -11.17 -1.40 7.67
N SER A 81 -10.12 -2.05 8.19
CA SER A 81 -10.27 -3.04 9.23
C SER A 81 -9.02 -3.22 10.09
N HIS A 82 -9.21 -3.95 11.18
CA HIS A 82 -8.14 -4.39 12.08
C HIS A 82 -8.44 -5.81 12.61
N GLY A 83 -7.43 -6.53 13.05
CA GLY A 83 -7.56 -7.87 13.64
C GLY A 83 -6.54 -8.86 13.11
N ASN A 84 -6.59 -10.10 13.64
CA ASN A 84 -5.72 -11.20 13.22
C ASN A 84 -6.24 -11.95 11.98
N SER A 85 -7.48 -11.69 11.62
CA SER A 85 -8.09 -12.16 10.38
C SER A 85 -9.06 -11.08 9.94
N VAL A 86 -8.97 -10.66 8.71
CA VAL A 86 -9.81 -9.63 8.11
C VAL A 86 -11.24 -10.16 7.96
N SER A 87 -11.99 -10.21 9.06
CA SER A 87 -13.43 -10.39 9.03
C SER A 87 -14.11 -9.04 9.14
N VAL A 88 -14.18 -8.32 8.04
CA VAL A 88 -15.07 -7.16 7.92
C VAL A 88 -16.45 -7.70 7.59
N THR A 89 -17.48 -7.22 8.29
CA THR A 89 -18.85 -7.55 7.88
C THR A 89 -19.12 -6.96 6.51
N ILE A 90 -19.88 -7.67 5.68
CA ILE A 90 -20.20 -7.24 4.30
C ILE A 90 -20.82 -5.84 4.28
N ASP A 91 -21.63 -5.50 5.29
CA ASP A 91 -22.32 -4.20 5.38
C ASP A 91 -21.35 -3.04 5.65
N ASP A 92 -20.35 -3.22 6.52
CA ASP A 92 -19.38 -2.19 6.81
C ASP A 92 -18.42 -2.00 5.62
N TYR A 93 -18.02 -3.10 4.99
CA TYR A 93 -17.21 -3.06 3.78
C TYR A 93 -17.92 -2.34 2.62
N GLY A 94 -19.20 -2.62 2.41
CA GLY A 94 -19.99 -1.98 1.35
C GLY A 94 -20.17 -0.48 1.55
N LYS A 95 -20.39 -0.02 2.78
CA LYS A 95 -20.49 1.42 3.11
C LYS A 95 -19.18 2.13 2.88
N SER A 96 -18.07 1.57 3.37
CA SER A 96 -16.72 2.12 3.18
C SER A 96 -16.36 2.18 1.70
N LEU A 97 -16.63 1.13 0.94
CA LEU A 97 -16.36 1.10 -0.50
C LEU A 97 -17.18 2.14 -1.27
N ASN A 98 -18.47 2.31 -0.94
CA ASN A 98 -19.31 3.32 -1.56
C ASN A 98 -18.80 4.75 -1.31
N LYS A 99 -18.33 5.05 -0.08
CA LYS A 99 -17.71 6.34 0.25
C LYS A 99 -16.45 6.54 -0.59
N ILE A 100 -15.57 5.55 -0.64
CA ILE A 100 -14.34 5.57 -1.44
C ILE A 100 -14.67 5.82 -2.92
N MET A 101 -15.58 5.05 -3.49
CA MET A 101 -15.95 5.20 -4.91
C MET A 101 -16.57 6.57 -5.21
N THR A 102 -17.36 7.11 -4.29
CA THR A 102 -17.93 8.45 -4.40
C THR A 102 -16.83 9.52 -4.42
N ASP A 103 -15.82 9.41 -3.56
CA ASP A 103 -14.71 10.35 -3.54
C ASP A 103 -13.79 10.20 -4.76
N LEU A 104 -13.51 8.97 -5.19
CA LEU A 104 -12.72 8.73 -6.39
C LEU A 104 -13.40 9.26 -7.65
N SER A 105 -14.74 9.21 -7.72
CA SER A 105 -15.50 9.76 -8.86
C SER A 105 -15.36 11.27 -9.04
N LYS A 106 -14.98 12.01 -7.98
CA LYS A 106 -14.74 13.46 -8.02
C LYS A 106 -13.33 13.83 -8.46
N THR A 107 -12.45 12.84 -8.55
CA THR A 107 -11.03 13.02 -8.88
C THR A 107 -10.65 12.08 -10.02
N ASN A 108 -9.49 12.30 -10.64
CA ASN A 108 -8.94 11.34 -11.62
C ASN A 108 -8.11 10.24 -10.92
N SER A 109 -8.56 9.79 -9.76
CA SER A 109 -7.88 8.80 -8.94
C SER A 109 -8.56 7.43 -9.04
N THR A 110 -7.80 6.37 -8.78
CA THR A 110 -8.30 4.99 -8.68
C THR A 110 -7.71 4.29 -7.48
N ILE A 111 -8.27 3.15 -7.08
CA ILE A 111 -7.64 2.26 -6.09
C ILE A 111 -6.36 1.70 -6.72
N LEU A 112 -5.23 1.92 -6.04
CA LEU A 112 -3.90 1.49 -6.46
C LEU A 112 -3.42 0.22 -5.75
N GLY A 113 -4.20 -0.27 -4.80
CA GLY A 113 -3.87 -1.43 -3.99
C GLY A 113 -4.27 -1.25 -2.54
N TRP A 114 -3.46 -1.76 -1.64
CA TRP A 114 -3.78 -1.85 -0.22
C TRP A 114 -2.55 -1.63 0.67
N TYR A 115 -2.81 -1.40 1.95
CA TYR A 115 -1.78 -1.37 2.97
C TYR A 115 -2.20 -2.22 4.16
N HIS A 116 -1.21 -2.69 4.93
CA HIS A 116 -1.42 -3.32 6.22
C HIS A 116 -0.23 -3.05 7.14
N SER A 117 -0.42 -3.32 8.43
CA SER A 117 0.65 -3.18 9.41
C SER A 117 1.13 -4.52 9.92
N HIS A 118 2.42 -4.60 10.23
CA HIS A 118 3.09 -5.73 10.86
C HIS A 118 3.66 -5.30 12.23
N PRO A 119 2.85 -5.14 13.30
CA PRO A 119 3.34 -4.63 14.56
C PRO A 119 4.37 -5.56 15.20
N SER A 120 5.66 -5.22 15.07
CA SER A 120 6.85 -5.95 15.51
C SER A 120 7.19 -7.23 14.74
N TYR A 121 6.69 -7.39 13.53
CA TYR A 121 7.07 -8.51 12.66
C TYR A 121 8.09 -8.13 11.60
N GLY A 122 8.26 -6.82 11.34
CA GLY A 122 9.15 -6.29 10.30
C GLY A 122 8.47 -6.10 8.95
N LEU A 123 9.25 -5.63 7.97
CA LEU A 123 8.76 -5.30 6.63
C LEU A 123 9.02 -6.47 5.67
N PHE A 124 8.02 -7.27 5.42
CA PHE A 124 8.05 -8.38 4.47
C PHE A 124 6.64 -8.71 3.98
N MET A 125 6.53 -9.61 3.01
CA MET A 125 5.26 -10.18 2.56
C MET A 125 5.13 -11.60 3.11
N SER A 126 4.15 -11.84 3.96
CA SER A 126 3.78 -13.20 4.38
C SER A 126 3.13 -13.97 3.22
N GLN A 127 2.92 -15.28 3.38
CA GLN A 127 2.21 -16.07 2.38
C GLN A 127 0.77 -15.56 2.17
N THR A 128 0.10 -15.15 3.23
CA THR A 128 -1.25 -14.57 3.16
C THR A 128 -1.24 -13.25 2.39
N ASP A 129 -0.27 -12.39 2.64
CA ASP A 129 -0.12 -11.11 1.93
C ASP A 129 0.16 -11.34 0.44
N PHE A 130 0.98 -12.35 0.14
CA PHE A 130 1.26 -12.73 -1.24
C PHE A 130 -0.02 -13.13 -2.00
N GLU A 131 -0.87 -13.98 -1.44
CA GLU A 131 -2.13 -14.38 -2.08
C GLU A 131 -3.12 -13.21 -2.16
N THR A 132 -3.14 -12.35 -1.15
CA THR A 132 -3.93 -11.11 -1.16
C THR A 132 -3.46 -10.20 -2.30
N GLN A 133 -2.16 -9.91 -2.37
CA GLN A 133 -1.57 -9.07 -3.43
C GLN A 133 -1.82 -9.66 -4.83
N LYS A 134 -1.72 -10.98 -4.97
CA LYS A 134 -2.03 -11.68 -6.22
C LYS A 134 -3.48 -11.46 -6.66
N SER A 135 -4.40 -11.42 -5.72
CA SER A 135 -5.81 -11.13 -6.00
C SER A 135 -5.99 -9.69 -6.47
N TYR A 136 -5.35 -8.72 -5.81
CA TYR A 136 -5.35 -7.32 -6.25
C TYR A 136 -4.74 -7.14 -7.63
N GLN A 137 -3.58 -7.75 -7.92
CA GLN A 137 -2.92 -7.61 -9.21
C GLN A 137 -3.65 -8.33 -10.36
N LYS A 138 -4.49 -9.34 -10.08
CA LYS A 138 -5.39 -9.91 -11.08
C LYS A 138 -6.51 -8.94 -11.50
N MET A 139 -6.95 -8.06 -10.59
CA MET A 139 -7.94 -7.02 -10.89
C MET A 139 -7.31 -5.79 -11.52
N TYR A 140 -6.10 -5.44 -11.07
CA TYR A 140 -5.33 -4.29 -11.54
C TYR A 140 -3.84 -4.64 -11.51
N ASP A 141 -3.24 -4.87 -12.67
CA ASP A 141 -1.87 -5.37 -12.84
C ASP A 141 -0.79 -4.48 -12.18
N LYS A 142 -1.10 -3.19 -11.98
CA LYS A 142 -0.24 -2.20 -11.35
C LYS A 142 -0.47 -2.05 -9.84
N ALA A 143 -1.33 -2.87 -9.25
CA ALA A 143 -1.60 -2.81 -7.83
C ALA A 143 -0.34 -3.04 -6.99
N VAL A 144 -0.23 -2.30 -5.88
CA VAL A 144 0.88 -2.39 -4.93
C VAL A 144 0.38 -2.69 -3.52
N ALA A 145 1.20 -3.34 -2.71
CA ALA A 145 0.99 -3.51 -1.28
C ALA A 145 1.98 -2.64 -0.51
N LEU A 146 1.50 -1.90 0.49
CA LEU A 146 2.35 -1.22 1.46
C LEU A 146 2.33 -1.98 2.78
N VAL A 147 3.48 -2.19 3.38
CA VAL A 147 3.65 -2.80 4.70
C VAL A 147 4.25 -1.77 5.64
N PHE A 148 3.63 -1.54 6.79
CA PHE A 148 4.11 -0.62 7.81
C PHE A 148 4.35 -1.32 9.15
N ASP A 149 5.51 -1.07 9.76
CA ASP A 149 5.81 -1.52 11.13
C ASP A 149 6.28 -0.32 11.97
N HIS A 150 5.45 0.07 12.92
CA HIS A 150 5.74 1.19 13.81
C HIS A 150 6.94 0.95 14.73
N THR A 151 7.32 -0.31 14.97
CA THR A 151 8.43 -0.66 15.89
C THR A 151 9.80 -0.37 15.30
N ILE A 152 9.90 -0.36 13.97
CA ILE A 152 11.13 0.00 13.24
C ILE A 152 11.08 1.41 12.66
N TRP A 153 9.95 2.10 12.77
CA TRP A 153 9.83 3.51 12.41
C TRP A 153 10.71 4.36 13.33
N SER A 154 11.69 5.03 12.78
CA SER A 154 12.74 5.74 13.53
C SER A 154 13.25 6.96 12.74
N SER A 155 14.18 7.70 13.31
CA SER A 155 14.84 8.83 12.64
C SER A 155 15.63 8.43 11.38
N ILE A 156 15.91 7.15 11.19
CA ILE A 156 16.69 6.62 10.05
C ILE A 156 15.91 5.59 9.22
N ASN A 157 14.71 5.22 9.64
CA ASN A 157 13.86 4.24 8.94
C ASN A 157 12.42 4.73 8.87
N THR A 158 11.87 4.76 7.68
CA THR A 158 10.49 5.22 7.43
C THR A 158 9.42 4.28 7.96
N GLY A 159 9.78 3.06 8.36
CA GLY A 159 8.84 2.03 8.84
C GLY A 159 7.90 1.49 7.77
N ILE A 160 8.08 1.84 6.50
CA ILE A 160 7.19 1.43 5.40
C ILE A 160 7.97 0.91 4.19
N GLU A 161 7.48 -0.15 3.58
CA GLU A 161 7.96 -0.69 2.30
C GLU A 161 6.80 -0.99 1.36
N ALA A 162 7.09 -0.96 0.06
CA ALA A 162 6.13 -1.26 -0.99
C ALA A 162 6.54 -2.51 -1.79
N TYR A 163 5.55 -3.30 -2.15
CA TYR A 163 5.74 -4.56 -2.85
C TYR A 163 4.79 -4.70 -4.04
N ARG A 164 5.27 -5.39 -5.07
CA ARG A 164 4.48 -5.84 -6.22
C ARG A 164 4.95 -7.23 -6.63
N LEU A 165 4.03 -8.11 -7.01
CA LEU A 165 4.40 -9.40 -7.59
C LEU A 165 4.93 -9.21 -9.00
N LEU A 166 5.94 -10.00 -9.37
CA LEU A 166 6.41 -10.07 -10.74
C LEU A 166 5.32 -10.69 -11.66
N PRO A 167 5.40 -10.49 -12.97
CA PRO A 167 4.36 -10.94 -13.93
C PRO A 167 4.06 -12.43 -13.90
N ASP A 168 4.99 -13.25 -13.40
CA ASP A 168 4.80 -14.70 -13.25
C ASP A 168 4.02 -15.09 -11.98
N PHE A 169 3.73 -14.13 -11.09
CA PHE A 169 3.07 -14.33 -9.81
C PHE A 169 3.74 -15.39 -8.90
N ARG A 170 5.07 -15.51 -8.96
CA ARG A 170 5.85 -16.44 -8.14
C ARG A 170 6.73 -15.73 -7.11
N THR A 171 7.16 -14.53 -7.44
CA THR A 171 8.04 -13.71 -6.61
C THR A 171 7.53 -12.27 -6.59
N PHE A 172 8.11 -11.45 -5.73
CA PHE A 172 7.79 -10.04 -5.64
C PHE A 172 9.05 -9.18 -5.72
N GLU A 173 8.87 -7.93 -6.08
CA GLU A 173 9.89 -6.89 -6.03
C GLU A 173 9.50 -5.82 -5.01
N LYS A 174 10.50 -5.13 -4.46
CA LYS A 174 10.31 -3.91 -3.69
C LYS A 174 10.30 -2.72 -4.64
N ILE A 175 9.31 -1.84 -4.46
CA ILE A 175 9.21 -0.60 -5.23
C ILE A 175 9.72 0.54 -4.36
N PRO A 176 10.68 1.35 -4.84
CA PRO A 176 11.14 2.52 -4.12
C PRO A 176 10.01 3.49 -3.78
N ILE A 177 10.03 4.02 -2.56
CA ILE A 177 9.07 5.04 -2.08
C ILE A 177 9.85 6.34 -1.85
N GLN A 178 9.26 7.44 -2.33
CA GLN A 178 9.69 8.80 -2.03
C GLN A 178 8.51 9.60 -1.46
N ALA A 179 8.81 10.50 -0.54
CA ALA A 179 7.82 11.45 -0.06
C ALA A 179 7.47 12.45 -1.18
N SER A 180 6.18 12.70 -1.40
CA SER A 180 5.78 13.81 -2.26
C SER A 180 6.02 15.14 -1.50
N ASN A 181 6.34 16.20 -2.24
CA ASN A 181 6.56 17.55 -1.68
C ASN A 181 7.68 17.66 -0.63
N GLY A 182 8.61 16.68 -0.57
CA GLY A 182 9.81 16.76 0.27
C GLY A 182 9.57 16.67 1.77
N PHE A 183 8.40 16.16 2.23
CA PHE A 183 8.23 15.91 3.66
C PHE A 183 9.11 14.74 4.13
N GLU A 184 9.48 14.76 5.41
CA GLU A 184 10.25 13.67 6.00
C GLU A 184 9.34 12.54 6.48
N MET A 185 9.58 11.33 5.96
CA MET A 185 8.86 10.11 6.35
C MET A 185 9.43 9.45 7.61
N ASN A 186 10.58 9.90 8.06
CA ASN A 186 11.20 9.34 9.27
C ASN A 186 10.45 9.77 10.54
N LEU A 187 10.60 8.99 11.60
CA LEU A 187 9.97 9.29 12.88
C LEU A 187 10.37 10.68 13.37
N ASN A 188 9.38 11.51 13.53
CA ASN A 188 9.46 12.81 14.19
C ASN A 188 8.78 12.70 15.55
N ILE A 189 9.51 12.93 16.65
CA ILE A 189 9.00 12.77 18.01
C ILE A 189 7.78 13.68 18.28
N PRO A 190 7.78 14.98 17.92
CA PRO A 190 6.59 15.82 18.01
C PRO A 190 5.37 15.25 17.28
N LEU A 191 5.57 14.72 16.05
CA LEU A 191 4.50 14.11 15.28
C LEU A 191 3.95 12.84 15.96
N TYR A 192 4.82 11.99 16.49
CA TYR A 192 4.40 10.83 17.27
C TYR A 192 3.52 11.22 18.47
N HIS A 193 3.95 12.21 19.24
CA HIS A 193 3.16 12.71 20.37
C HIS A 193 1.83 13.31 19.92
N LEU A 194 1.80 14.02 18.79
CA LEU A 194 0.55 14.55 18.24
C LEU A 194 -0.44 13.40 17.94
N PHE A 195 0.02 12.32 17.32
CA PHE A 195 -0.82 11.16 17.03
C PHE A 195 -1.29 10.49 18.33
N MET A 196 -0.40 10.30 19.31
CA MET A 196 -0.77 9.67 20.58
C MET A 196 -1.80 10.48 21.34
N ASN A 197 -1.67 11.82 21.40
CA ASN A 197 -2.67 12.69 22.02
C ASN A 197 -4.04 12.58 21.31
N LYS A 198 -4.05 12.54 19.98
CA LYS A 198 -5.30 12.36 19.21
C LYS A 198 -5.96 11.00 19.48
N ILE A 199 -5.16 9.95 19.69
CA ILE A 199 -5.66 8.61 20.06
C ILE A 199 -6.26 8.64 21.46
N ASP A 200 -5.60 9.30 22.43
CA ASP A 200 -6.09 9.45 23.80
C ASP A 200 -7.40 10.25 23.84
N ASP A 201 -7.56 11.25 22.98
CA ASP A 201 -8.78 12.04 22.80
C ASP A 201 -9.91 11.28 22.07
N ASN A 202 -9.69 10.00 21.69
CA ASN A 202 -10.62 9.16 20.92
C ASN A 202 -11.05 9.78 19.60
N ILE A 203 -10.17 10.54 18.95
CA ILE A 203 -10.46 11.11 17.63
C ILE A 203 -10.54 9.97 16.61
N ILE A 204 -11.68 9.89 15.93
CA ILE A 204 -11.95 8.86 14.92
C ILE A 204 -11.05 9.11 13.71
N ILE A 205 -10.47 8.05 13.16
CA ILE A 205 -9.54 8.11 12.00
C ILE A 205 -10.16 8.85 10.81
N GLU A 206 -11.49 8.77 10.65
CA GLU A 206 -12.23 9.44 9.58
C GLU A 206 -12.27 10.97 9.73
N GLU A 207 -12.15 11.47 10.97
CA GLU A 207 -12.16 12.90 11.32
C GLU A 207 -10.75 13.50 11.32
N LEU A 208 -9.74 12.72 10.96
CA LEU A 208 -8.37 13.21 10.89
C LEU A 208 -8.22 14.08 9.63
N ASP A 209 -8.50 15.37 9.76
CA ASP A 209 -8.08 16.39 8.80
C ASP A 209 -6.57 16.63 8.98
N ILE A 210 -5.77 16.09 8.05
CA ILE A 210 -4.33 16.30 7.99
C ILE A 210 -3.98 17.08 6.72
#